data_17d020238855a4ef7e9f06b19a671a7d
#
_entry.id   17d020238855a4ef7e9f06b19a671a7d
#
_cell.length_a   1.000
_cell.length_b   1.000
_cell.length_c   1.000
_cell.angle_alpha   90.00
_cell.angle_beta   90.00
_cell.angle_gamma   90.00
#
_symmetry.space_group_name_H-M   'P 1'
#
loop_
_entity.id
_entity.type
_entity.pdbx_description
1 polymer ?
#
loop_
_entity_poly.entity_id
_entity_poly.type
_entity_poly.pdbx_seq_one_letter_code
_entity_poly.pdbx_strand_id
1 'polypeptide(L)'
;MHDLDHTDRTDTSPSGYRLHLTSPTWTHGPAGAVPPASSASSASPTSPAPQYHLWRPLPPGSGDLESLRRERPERRTGAWTLIEADDGLVRLTTDRTRSHHLLFTRAGDTWVISDDPEELRRHAPAWVRDEEAAEVFLHAGFTPGTRTLAREVYATPAGSVVELRPDGNWSSRSWETYRYAADPITSPEEFAGVFRSALDTAVERVLQDIDGRQILVPLSGGLDSRLLAVWLKRHGARDVVTFTYGVPGSSEVAISRGVAEALGLDWFTVDLDPTEVARTWAGPDGVDFQRRTWGLTSLPHVQDWYALLQMRRKALIDSDAVFLPGHTIVGNMHDEHLLEGGPSRNEVLTAAARHHSLLQGDRDAWRHLPLLRRAVVQGAQEVSFPTNPGGDLPGGGRCVQELLEWVNLQERQAKYINESFKAYEAFGYGWALPMLDTEMWRAWLRGSEELTATRDWYAQFTAEVYGEATGTASQLFEAPVARIPAGPRRALMAALTVTGTRTALSRAVSMRTMLRHPMAFEAFNAPMPYAEQILRMARGATSTGLWTQLFLDGTWGAEPVVPMS
;
A
#
# COMPACT_ATOMS: atom_id res chain seq x y z
N MET A 1 29.70 -3.79 10.94
CA MET A 1 29.77 -4.37 9.60
C MET A 1 29.78 -5.87 9.82
N HIS A 2 28.60 -6.45 10.03
CA HIS A 2 28.41 -7.89 10.05
C HIS A 2 27.84 -8.24 8.67
N ASP A 3 28.58 -9.04 7.93
CA ASP A 3 28.11 -9.73 6.74
C ASP A 3 26.88 -10.55 7.14
N LEU A 4 25.71 -10.07 6.74
CA LEU A 4 24.53 -10.91 6.68
C LEU A 4 24.77 -11.84 5.49
N ASP A 5 25.09 -13.06 5.79
CA ASP A 5 25.24 -14.17 4.85
C ASP A 5 23.91 -14.29 4.07
N HIS A 6 23.86 -13.66 2.90
CA HIS A 6 22.78 -13.82 1.95
C HIS A 6 22.85 -15.27 1.45
N THR A 7 22.04 -16.13 2.02
CA THR A 7 21.84 -17.48 1.47
C THR A 7 21.04 -17.33 0.17
N ASP A 8 21.77 -17.05 -0.91
CA ASP A 8 21.27 -17.12 -2.28
C ASP A 8 20.85 -18.58 -2.55
N ARG A 9 19.56 -18.84 -2.45
CA ARG A 9 18.98 -20.17 -2.75
C ARG A 9 18.35 -20.13 -4.12
N THR A 10 19.15 -20.46 -5.13
CA THR A 10 18.67 -20.78 -6.46
C THR A 10 18.14 -22.21 -6.49
N ASP A 11 16.84 -22.36 -6.57
CA ASP A 11 16.21 -23.66 -6.86
C ASP A 11 16.01 -23.79 -8.37
N THR A 12 16.88 -24.53 -9.04
CA THR A 12 16.77 -24.83 -10.48
C THR A 12 16.05 -26.16 -10.64
N SER A 13 14.74 -26.11 -10.75
CA SER A 13 13.95 -27.28 -11.15
C SER A 13 14.10 -27.56 -12.65
N PRO A 14 14.17 -28.82 -13.10
CA PRO A 14 14.07 -29.19 -14.51
C PRO A 14 12.71 -28.84 -15.14
N SER A 15 11.79 -28.26 -14.38
CA SER A 15 10.38 -28.03 -14.70
C SER A 15 10.05 -26.64 -15.26
N GLY A 16 10.98 -25.93 -15.92
CA GLY A 16 10.65 -24.72 -16.69
C GLY A 16 10.47 -23.44 -15.87
N TYR A 17 10.89 -23.40 -14.59
CA TYR A 17 10.94 -22.18 -13.78
C TYR A 17 12.19 -22.12 -12.90
N ARG A 18 12.57 -20.89 -12.48
CA ARG A 18 13.62 -20.58 -11.50
C ARG A 18 13.08 -19.62 -10.46
N LEU A 19 13.37 -19.89 -9.20
CA LEU A 19 13.01 -19.04 -8.07
C LEU A 19 14.28 -18.42 -7.48
N HIS A 20 14.23 -17.10 -7.26
CA HIS A 20 15.26 -16.32 -6.58
C HIS A 20 14.60 -15.49 -5.48
N LEU A 21 14.55 -16.03 -4.27
CA LEU A 21 13.85 -15.46 -3.12
C LEU A 21 14.88 -14.96 -2.12
N THR A 22 14.93 -13.67 -1.90
CA THR A 22 15.96 -13.00 -1.09
C THR A 22 15.51 -12.67 0.33
N SER A 23 14.20 -12.55 0.58
CA SER A 23 13.70 -12.28 1.93
C SER A 23 14.00 -13.45 2.88
N PRO A 24 14.55 -13.19 4.08
CA PRO A 24 14.87 -14.23 5.04
C PRO A 24 13.64 -14.89 5.68
N THR A 25 12.45 -14.32 5.47
CA THR A 25 11.20 -14.81 6.08
C THR A 25 10.43 -15.80 5.22
N TRP A 26 11.00 -16.24 4.10
CA TRP A 26 10.45 -17.32 3.31
C TRP A 26 10.57 -18.67 4.03
N THR A 27 9.49 -19.40 4.08
CA THR A 27 9.44 -20.80 4.54
C THR A 27 9.21 -21.71 3.35
N HIS A 28 9.98 -22.79 3.26
CA HIS A 28 9.98 -23.72 2.14
C HIS A 28 9.57 -25.12 2.57
N GLY A 29 8.85 -25.85 1.72
CA GLY A 29 8.50 -27.22 2.00
C GLY A 29 8.00 -27.99 0.78
N PRO A 30 8.09 -29.33 0.80
CA PRO A 30 7.34 -30.14 -0.13
C PRO A 30 5.84 -29.93 0.16
N ALA A 31 5.03 -29.82 -0.87
CA ALA A 31 3.60 -29.91 -0.71
C ALA A 31 3.30 -31.32 -0.16
N GLY A 32 3.01 -31.42 1.13
CA GLY A 32 2.73 -32.68 1.78
C GLY A 32 1.68 -33.45 0.99
N ALA A 33 1.90 -34.73 0.78
CA ALA A 33 0.95 -35.61 0.11
C ALA A 33 -0.41 -35.47 0.81
N VAL A 34 -1.37 -34.87 0.13
CA VAL A 34 -2.78 -35.00 0.50
C VAL A 34 -3.06 -36.50 0.37
N PRO A 35 -3.50 -37.21 1.42
CA PRO A 35 -3.96 -38.58 1.20
C PRO A 35 -5.07 -38.52 0.18
N PRO A 36 -5.02 -39.29 -0.91
CA PRO A 36 -6.02 -39.22 -1.94
C PRO A 36 -7.37 -39.59 -1.35
N ALA A 37 -8.34 -38.65 -1.43
CA ALA A 37 -9.72 -39.05 -1.37
C ALA A 37 -9.95 -39.97 -2.56
N SER A 38 -9.88 -41.26 -2.32
CA SER A 38 -10.23 -42.39 -3.16
C SER A 38 -10.44 -42.08 -4.66
N SER A 39 -9.36 -41.99 -5.43
CA SER A 39 -9.32 -42.41 -6.87
C SER A 39 -7.85 -42.50 -7.29
N ALA A 40 -7.41 -43.71 -7.57
CA ALA A 40 -6.09 -44.00 -8.08
C ALA A 40 -5.94 -43.39 -9.49
N SER A 41 -5.26 -42.25 -9.57
CA SER A 41 -4.69 -41.74 -10.80
C SER A 41 -3.22 -42.14 -10.78
N SER A 42 -2.79 -42.91 -11.78
CA SER A 42 -1.42 -43.35 -12.00
C SER A 42 -0.54 -42.16 -12.35
N ALA A 43 0.01 -41.50 -11.34
CA ALA A 43 1.06 -40.51 -11.52
C ALA A 43 2.34 -41.24 -11.97
N SER A 44 2.93 -40.78 -13.07
CA SER A 44 4.23 -41.28 -13.55
C SER A 44 5.31 -41.00 -12.47
N PRO A 45 6.21 -41.92 -12.17
CA PRO A 45 7.19 -41.79 -11.09
C PRO A 45 8.33 -40.80 -11.35
N THR A 46 8.20 -39.91 -12.33
CA THR A 46 9.25 -38.96 -12.74
C THR A 46 8.92 -37.48 -12.51
N SER A 47 7.72 -37.12 -12.02
CA SER A 47 7.42 -35.73 -11.70
C SER A 47 7.97 -35.37 -10.31
N PRO A 48 8.69 -34.26 -10.14
CA PRO A 48 9.11 -33.79 -8.83
C PRO A 48 7.89 -33.55 -7.94
N ALA A 49 8.02 -33.82 -6.64
CA ALA A 49 6.95 -33.55 -5.70
C ALA A 49 6.59 -32.05 -5.75
N PRO A 50 5.29 -31.71 -5.62
CA PRO A 50 4.87 -30.32 -5.55
C PRO A 50 5.66 -29.55 -4.49
N GLN A 51 6.02 -28.31 -4.80
CA GLN A 51 6.78 -27.44 -3.90
C GLN A 51 5.95 -26.22 -3.52
N TYR A 52 6.14 -25.71 -2.33
CA TYR A 52 5.55 -24.45 -1.91
C TYR A 52 6.55 -23.57 -1.16
N HIS A 53 6.33 -22.24 -1.26
CA HIS A 53 7.09 -21.23 -0.55
C HIS A 53 6.09 -20.20 0.00
N LEU A 54 6.11 -20.02 1.31
CA LEU A 54 5.24 -19.08 2.01
C LEU A 54 6.08 -17.99 2.64
N TRP A 55 5.78 -16.76 2.31
CA TRP A 55 6.35 -15.56 2.91
C TRP A 55 5.41 -14.95 3.95
N ARG A 56 5.97 -14.46 5.07
CA ARG A 56 5.30 -13.64 6.07
C ARG A 56 6.28 -12.63 6.69
N PRO A 57 5.84 -11.40 7.06
CA PRO A 57 6.72 -10.38 7.66
C PRO A 57 7.13 -10.72 9.09
N LEU A 58 6.37 -11.56 9.76
CA LEU A 58 6.66 -12.12 11.08
C LEU A 58 6.76 -13.64 10.94
N PRO A 59 7.79 -14.26 11.50
CA PRO A 59 7.81 -15.72 11.58
C PRO A 59 6.52 -16.17 12.28
N PRO A 60 5.86 -17.20 11.76
CA PRO A 60 4.65 -17.70 12.41
C PRO A 60 5.03 -18.09 13.83
N GLY A 61 4.22 -17.68 14.79
CA GLY A 61 4.16 -18.38 16.08
C GLY A 61 3.95 -19.87 15.80
N SER A 62 4.02 -20.73 16.76
CA SER A 62 3.92 -22.20 16.63
C SER A 62 2.68 -22.72 15.86
N GLY A 63 2.00 -21.87 15.11
CA GLY A 63 0.87 -22.18 14.24
C GLY A 63 1.29 -23.02 13.03
N ASP A 64 0.45 -24.00 12.70
CA ASP A 64 0.66 -24.94 11.62
C ASP A 64 0.73 -24.24 10.24
N LEU A 65 1.94 -24.03 9.70
CA LEU A 65 2.19 -23.49 8.36
C LEU A 65 1.46 -24.29 7.27
N GLU A 66 1.31 -25.58 7.47
CA GLU A 66 0.59 -26.46 6.55
C GLU A 66 -0.92 -26.16 6.56
N SER A 67 -1.48 -25.79 7.72
CA SER A 67 -2.86 -25.32 7.83
C SER A 67 -3.06 -24.02 7.04
N LEU A 68 -2.16 -23.04 7.21
CA LEU A 68 -2.21 -21.77 6.45
C LEU A 68 -2.12 -21.99 4.95
N ARG A 69 -1.28 -22.94 4.50
CA ARG A 69 -1.15 -23.28 3.07
C ARG A 69 -2.45 -23.85 2.51
N ARG A 70 -3.13 -24.72 3.25
CA ARG A 70 -4.38 -25.38 2.83
C ARG A 70 -5.60 -24.47 2.90
N GLU A 71 -5.51 -23.38 3.65
CA GLU A 71 -6.61 -22.45 3.79
C GLU A 71 -6.85 -21.68 2.48
N ARG A 72 -8.11 -21.42 2.17
CA ARG A 72 -8.47 -20.59 1.00
C ARG A 72 -7.96 -19.16 1.18
N PRO A 73 -7.49 -18.50 0.10
CA PRO A 73 -6.96 -17.13 0.17
C PRO A 73 -7.87 -16.16 0.93
N GLU A 74 -9.19 -16.25 0.74
CA GLU A 74 -10.19 -15.37 1.34
C GLU A 74 -10.29 -15.51 2.87
N ARG A 75 -9.79 -16.62 3.42
CA ARG A 75 -9.80 -16.93 4.86
C ARG A 75 -8.47 -16.67 5.54
N ARG A 76 -7.39 -16.62 4.78
CA ARG A 76 -6.06 -16.37 5.35
C ARG A 76 -6.00 -14.99 5.97
N THR A 77 -5.33 -14.90 7.08
CA THR A 77 -5.20 -13.68 7.89
C THR A 77 -3.77 -13.15 7.90
N GLY A 78 -3.64 -11.86 8.18
CA GLY A 78 -2.35 -11.17 8.20
C GLY A 78 -1.75 -11.01 6.80
N ALA A 79 -0.47 -10.65 6.77
CA ALA A 79 0.30 -10.47 5.54
C ALA A 79 0.93 -11.80 5.11
N TRP A 80 0.81 -12.15 3.82
CA TRP A 80 1.36 -13.39 3.26
C TRP A 80 1.49 -13.34 1.74
N THR A 81 2.43 -14.13 1.21
CA THR A 81 2.54 -14.44 -0.22
C THR A 81 2.86 -15.91 -0.36
N LEU A 82 2.21 -16.60 -1.29
CA LEU A 82 2.37 -18.02 -1.52
C LEU A 82 2.78 -18.31 -2.96
N ILE A 83 3.79 -19.14 -3.12
CA ILE A 83 4.18 -19.75 -4.40
C ILE A 83 3.88 -21.24 -4.30
N GLU A 84 3.18 -21.76 -5.28
CA GLU A 84 2.91 -23.19 -5.44
C GLU A 84 3.37 -23.63 -6.83
N ALA A 85 4.19 -24.65 -6.89
CA ALA A 85 4.69 -25.21 -8.13
C ALA A 85 4.35 -26.71 -8.22
N ASP A 86 3.67 -27.08 -9.29
CA ASP A 86 3.24 -28.45 -9.55
C ASP A 86 3.21 -28.72 -11.05
N ASP A 87 3.91 -29.76 -11.49
CA ASP A 87 3.98 -30.23 -12.88
C ASP A 87 4.21 -29.11 -13.92
N GLY A 88 5.14 -28.19 -13.59
CA GLY A 88 5.53 -27.06 -14.44
C GLY A 88 4.56 -25.87 -14.41
N LEU A 89 3.41 -25.98 -13.77
CA LEU A 89 2.53 -24.85 -13.47
C LEU A 89 2.98 -24.18 -12.18
N VAL A 90 3.21 -22.87 -12.23
CA VAL A 90 3.52 -22.07 -11.03
C VAL A 90 2.38 -21.10 -10.74
N ARG A 91 1.89 -21.13 -9.51
CA ARG A 91 0.90 -20.18 -9.00
C ARG A 91 1.53 -19.25 -7.99
N LEU A 92 1.38 -17.95 -8.24
CA LEU A 92 1.82 -16.87 -7.35
C LEU A 92 0.57 -16.22 -6.77
N THR A 93 0.37 -16.36 -5.46
CA THR A 93 -0.82 -15.83 -4.78
C THR A 93 -0.40 -14.79 -3.75
N THR A 94 -0.98 -13.60 -3.83
CA THR A 94 -0.72 -12.48 -2.91
C THR A 94 -1.94 -12.20 -2.03
N ASP A 95 -1.70 -11.70 -0.83
CA ASP A 95 -2.75 -11.22 0.05
C ASP A 95 -3.48 -9.96 -0.50
N ARG A 96 -4.52 -9.52 0.23
CA ARG A 96 -5.37 -8.35 -0.13
C ARG A 96 -4.61 -7.07 -0.29
N THR A 97 -3.52 -6.92 0.43
CA THR A 97 -2.73 -5.69 0.53
C THR A 97 -1.46 -5.72 -0.31
N ARG A 98 -1.20 -6.85 -1.00
CA ARG A 98 0.04 -7.03 -1.76
C ARG A 98 1.28 -6.83 -0.87
N SER A 99 1.24 -7.38 0.32
CA SER A 99 2.26 -7.19 1.35
C SER A 99 3.66 -7.54 0.91
N HIS A 100 3.80 -8.56 0.09
CA HIS A 100 5.06 -8.95 -0.55
C HIS A 100 4.79 -9.38 -1.98
N HIS A 101 5.06 -8.51 -2.94
CA HIS A 101 4.84 -8.82 -4.34
C HIS A 101 6.01 -9.60 -4.93
N LEU A 102 5.69 -10.38 -5.94
CA LEU A 102 6.67 -11.11 -6.73
C LEU A 102 6.78 -10.50 -8.11
N LEU A 103 8.00 -10.48 -8.61
CA LEU A 103 8.33 -10.11 -9.96
C LEU A 103 8.51 -11.38 -10.79
N PHE A 104 8.13 -11.34 -12.06
CA PHE A 104 8.33 -12.47 -12.97
C PHE A 104 8.59 -12.02 -14.41
N THR A 105 9.41 -12.79 -15.10
CA THR A 105 9.73 -12.58 -16.52
C THR A 105 9.96 -13.94 -17.18
N ARG A 106 10.00 -13.98 -18.50
CA ARG A 106 10.34 -15.17 -19.24
C ARG A 106 11.71 -15.02 -19.90
N ALA A 107 12.63 -15.92 -19.57
CA ALA A 107 13.97 -16.01 -20.14
C ALA A 107 14.06 -17.29 -21.00
N GLY A 108 13.91 -17.16 -22.31
CA GLY A 108 13.76 -18.32 -23.22
C GLY A 108 12.52 -19.12 -22.87
N ASP A 109 12.69 -20.41 -22.55
CA ASP A 109 11.58 -21.30 -22.18
C ASP A 109 11.34 -21.39 -20.67
N THR A 110 12.04 -20.59 -19.87
CA THR A 110 12.02 -20.67 -18.41
C THR A 110 11.37 -19.41 -17.81
N TRP A 111 10.45 -19.58 -16.86
CA TRP A 111 9.98 -18.50 -16.00
C TRP A 111 11.03 -18.20 -14.93
N VAL A 112 11.36 -16.93 -14.76
CA VAL A 112 12.19 -16.43 -13.66
C VAL A 112 11.31 -15.61 -12.73
N ILE A 113 11.29 -15.96 -11.45
CA ILE A 113 10.44 -15.37 -10.43
C ILE A 113 11.35 -14.94 -9.29
N SER A 114 11.21 -13.69 -8.85
CA SER A 114 12.00 -13.17 -7.74
C SER A 114 11.23 -12.10 -6.94
N ASP A 115 11.64 -11.87 -5.72
CA ASP A 115 11.28 -10.71 -4.90
C ASP A 115 12.32 -9.58 -4.99
N ASP A 116 13.39 -9.77 -5.78
CA ASP A 116 14.46 -8.80 -6.00
C ASP A 116 14.52 -8.34 -7.47
N PRO A 117 14.35 -7.03 -7.76
CA PRO A 117 14.49 -6.48 -9.11
C PRO A 117 15.86 -6.71 -9.75
N GLU A 118 16.93 -6.65 -8.97
CA GLU A 118 18.30 -6.81 -9.50
C GLU A 118 18.54 -8.25 -9.99
N GLU A 119 17.88 -9.22 -9.36
CA GLU A 119 17.94 -10.61 -9.85
C GLU A 119 17.20 -10.76 -11.18
N LEU A 120 16.01 -10.16 -11.31
CA LEU A 120 15.28 -10.15 -12.60
C LEU A 120 16.08 -9.46 -13.70
N ARG A 121 16.82 -8.40 -13.38
CA ARG A 121 17.68 -7.68 -14.33
C ARG A 121 18.69 -8.60 -15.00
N ARG A 122 19.27 -9.57 -14.27
CA ARG A 122 20.24 -10.53 -14.81
C ARG A 122 19.64 -11.52 -15.81
N HIS A 123 18.35 -11.74 -15.74
CA HIS A 123 17.64 -12.76 -16.50
C HIS A 123 16.67 -12.21 -17.53
N ALA A 124 16.24 -10.97 -17.40
CA ALA A 124 15.29 -10.34 -18.32
C ALA A 124 15.85 -10.31 -19.75
N PRO A 125 15.03 -10.63 -20.77
CA PRO A 125 15.48 -10.62 -22.18
C PRO A 125 16.02 -9.27 -22.61
N ALA A 126 15.45 -8.19 -22.09
CA ALA A 126 15.91 -6.83 -22.28
C ALA A 126 15.62 -6.02 -21.03
N TRP A 127 16.63 -5.34 -20.48
CA TRP A 127 16.44 -4.42 -19.37
C TRP A 127 16.29 -3.00 -19.90
N VAL A 128 15.10 -2.72 -20.45
CA VAL A 128 14.75 -1.44 -21.04
C VAL A 128 13.44 -0.93 -20.47
N ARG A 129 13.31 0.40 -20.39
CA ARG A 129 12.16 1.05 -19.79
C ARG A 129 10.87 0.79 -20.59
N ASP A 130 9.80 0.51 -19.87
CA ASP A 130 8.45 0.54 -20.37
C ASP A 130 7.93 1.98 -20.33
N GLU A 131 7.97 2.68 -21.46
CA GLU A 131 7.65 4.10 -21.53
C GLU A 131 6.18 4.40 -21.17
N GLU A 132 5.24 3.50 -21.48
CA GLU A 132 3.84 3.68 -21.07
C GLU A 132 3.70 3.55 -19.54
N ALA A 133 4.41 2.61 -18.91
CA ALA A 133 4.40 2.45 -17.47
C ALA A 133 5.13 3.60 -16.77
N ALA A 134 6.25 4.08 -17.34
CA ALA A 134 7.01 5.20 -16.83
C ALA A 134 6.20 6.51 -16.87
N GLU A 135 5.41 6.72 -17.91
CA GLU A 135 4.51 7.89 -18.00
C GLU A 135 3.45 7.86 -16.89
N VAL A 136 2.85 6.69 -16.62
CA VAL A 136 1.93 6.57 -15.48
C VAL A 136 2.68 6.78 -14.17
N PHE A 137 3.83 6.16 -13.99
CA PHE A 137 4.65 6.31 -12.79
C PHE A 137 4.98 7.79 -12.50
N LEU A 138 5.34 8.55 -13.52
CA LEU A 138 5.62 9.98 -13.39
C LEU A 138 4.43 10.75 -12.77
N HIS A 139 3.22 10.40 -13.17
CA HIS A 139 1.99 11.08 -12.75
C HIS A 139 1.33 10.48 -11.50
N ALA A 140 1.63 9.21 -11.18
CA ALA A 140 0.97 8.46 -10.11
C ALA A 140 1.89 8.04 -8.95
N GLY A 141 3.21 7.94 -9.20
CA GLY A 141 4.18 7.40 -8.24
C GLY A 141 4.26 5.87 -8.24
N PHE A 142 3.47 5.21 -9.10
CA PHE A 142 3.44 3.75 -9.25
C PHE A 142 3.07 3.33 -10.68
N THR A 143 3.33 2.07 -11.04
CA THR A 143 2.92 1.47 -12.30
C THR A 143 1.58 0.75 -12.16
N PRO A 144 0.66 0.81 -13.15
CA PRO A 144 -0.68 0.23 -13.02
C PRO A 144 -0.74 -1.26 -13.37
N GLY A 145 -1.70 -1.98 -12.78
CA GLY A 145 -1.95 -3.39 -13.04
C GLY A 145 -0.74 -4.28 -12.73
N THR A 146 -0.41 -5.16 -13.64
CA THR A 146 0.75 -6.07 -13.53
C THR A 146 2.03 -5.50 -14.14
N ARG A 147 1.98 -4.31 -14.73
CA ARG A 147 3.15 -3.71 -15.39
C ARG A 147 4.18 -3.23 -14.37
N THR A 148 5.42 -3.23 -14.81
CA THR A 148 6.56 -2.64 -14.08
C THR A 148 7.25 -1.56 -14.92
N LEU A 149 8.26 -0.92 -14.37
CA LEU A 149 9.10 0.03 -15.14
C LEU A 149 10.00 -0.66 -16.16
N ALA A 150 10.19 -2.00 -16.06
CA ALA A 150 10.96 -2.77 -17.02
C ALA A 150 10.04 -3.51 -17.99
N ARG A 151 10.34 -3.41 -19.29
CA ARG A 151 9.57 -4.10 -20.34
C ARG A 151 9.67 -5.62 -20.17
N GLU A 152 8.54 -6.32 -20.35
CA GLU A 152 8.45 -7.79 -20.21
C GLU A 152 8.79 -8.33 -18.80
N VAL A 153 8.88 -7.45 -17.82
CA VAL A 153 8.91 -7.81 -16.41
C VAL A 153 7.58 -7.43 -15.79
N TYR A 154 6.96 -8.35 -15.09
CA TYR A 154 5.63 -8.19 -14.50
C TYR A 154 5.69 -8.35 -12.99
N ALA A 155 4.68 -7.83 -12.31
CA ALA A 155 4.53 -7.96 -10.87
C ALA A 155 3.14 -8.52 -10.52
N THR A 156 3.06 -9.29 -9.44
CA THR A 156 1.79 -9.79 -8.91
C THR A 156 0.93 -8.64 -8.39
N PRO A 157 -0.37 -8.57 -8.74
CA PRO A 157 -1.31 -7.60 -8.16
C PRO A 157 -1.73 -7.97 -6.73
N ALA A 158 -2.43 -7.08 -6.05
CA ALA A 158 -3.04 -7.36 -4.75
C ALA A 158 -4.21 -8.34 -4.88
N GLY A 159 -4.46 -9.16 -3.87
CA GLY A 159 -5.60 -10.06 -3.81
C GLY A 159 -5.76 -10.96 -5.03
N SER A 160 -4.66 -11.46 -5.60
CA SER A 160 -4.68 -12.11 -6.89
C SER A 160 -3.94 -13.46 -6.92
N VAL A 161 -4.28 -14.25 -7.91
CA VAL A 161 -3.52 -15.43 -8.33
C VAL A 161 -2.99 -15.18 -9.73
N VAL A 162 -1.68 -15.31 -9.91
CA VAL A 162 -1.00 -15.35 -11.21
C VAL A 162 -0.64 -16.79 -11.51
N GLU A 163 -1.03 -17.29 -12.66
CA GLU A 163 -0.67 -18.63 -13.14
C GLU A 163 0.32 -18.52 -14.30
N LEU A 164 1.51 -19.10 -14.12
CA LEU A 164 2.57 -19.17 -15.12
C LEU A 164 2.59 -20.59 -15.70
N ARG A 165 2.37 -20.75 -16.99
CA ARG A 165 2.27 -22.04 -17.67
C ARG A 165 3.56 -22.40 -18.39
N PRO A 166 3.86 -23.68 -18.55
CA PRO A 166 5.08 -24.14 -19.24
C PRO A 166 5.17 -23.65 -20.71
N ASP A 167 4.02 -23.48 -21.37
CA ASP A 167 3.93 -22.99 -22.74
C ASP A 167 4.27 -21.49 -22.92
N GLY A 168 4.54 -20.79 -21.82
CA GLY A 168 4.86 -19.37 -21.80
C GLY A 168 3.66 -18.45 -21.69
N ASN A 169 2.46 -19.00 -21.66
CA ASN A 169 1.26 -18.23 -21.35
C ASN A 169 1.14 -17.98 -19.84
N TRP A 170 0.59 -16.84 -19.48
CA TRP A 170 0.26 -16.55 -18.11
C TRP A 170 -1.08 -15.81 -18.01
N SER A 171 -1.67 -15.88 -16.84
CA SER A 171 -2.92 -15.17 -16.55
C SER A 171 -2.92 -14.67 -15.11
N SER A 172 -3.63 -13.60 -14.87
CA SER A 172 -3.87 -13.06 -13.53
C SER A 172 -5.37 -12.93 -13.31
N ARG A 173 -5.82 -13.31 -12.11
CA ARG A 173 -7.22 -13.13 -11.69
C ARG A 173 -7.26 -12.71 -10.22
N SER A 174 -8.18 -11.81 -9.90
CA SER A 174 -8.49 -11.50 -8.51
C SER A 174 -9.21 -12.69 -7.86
N TRP A 175 -8.83 -13.02 -6.62
CA TRP A 175 -9.59 -13.95 -5.77
C TRP A 175 -10.44 -13.17 -4.74
N GLU A 176 -10.20 -11.87 -4.59
CA GLU A 176 -10.96 -10.98 -3.72
C GLU A 176 -12.02 -10.22 -4.51
N THR A 177 -13.17 -10.02 -3.90
CA THR A 177 -14.23 -9.16 -4.41
C THR A 177 -14.53 -8.09 -3.38
N TYR A 178 -14.26 -6.83 -3.71
CA TYR A 178 -14.59 -5.71 -2.85
C TYR A 178 -16.08 -5.34 -3.03
N ARG A 179 -16.91 -5.83 -2.13
CA ARG A 179 -18.33 -5.59 -2.19
C ARG A 179 -18.92 -5.44 -0.80
N TYR A 180 -19.68 -4.40 -0.61
CA TYR A 180 -20.43 -4.20 0.61
C TYR A 180 -21.58 -5.19 0.74
N ALA A 181 -21.99 -5.49 1.97
CA ALA A 181 -23.08 -6.41 2.25
C ALA A 181 -24.40 -5.93 1.61
N ALA A 182 -25.18 -6.89 1.08
CA ALA A 182 -26.50 -6.59 0.51
C ALA A 182 -27.51 -6.15 1.58
N ASP A 183 -27.33 -6.63 2.82
CA ASP A 183 -28.09 -6.22 4.01
C ASP A 183 -27.13 -5.54 4.98
N PRO A 184 -26.85 -4.23 4.81
CA PRO A 184 -25.86 -3.52 5.57
C PRO A 184 -26.36 -3.10 6.95
N ILE A 185 -25.45 -2.97 7.90
CA ILE A 185 -25.71 -2.40 9.22
C ILE A 185 -25.92 -0.88 9.06
N THR A 186 -27.06 -0.38 9.52
CA THR A 186 -27.42 1.04 9.47
C THR A 186 -27.32 1.74 10.84
N SER A 187 -27.38 0.97 11.95
CA SER A 187 -27.18 1.53 13.30
C SER A 187 -25.71 1.82 13.54
N PRO A 188 -25.33 3.07 13.88
CA PRO A 188 -23.97 3.42 14.26
C PRO A 188 -23.45 2.62 15.46
N GLU A 189 -24.32 2.33 16.44
CA GLU A 189 -23.98 1.59 17.66
C GLU A 189 -23.70 0.11 17.36
N GLU A 190 -24.55 -0.53 16.53
CA GLU A 190 -24.34 -1.90 16.09
C GLU A 190 -23.05 -2.02 15.29
N PHE A 191 -22.83 -1.08 14.37
CA PHE A 191 -21.61 -1.05 13.55
C PHE A 191 -20.36 -0.83 14.42
N ALA A 192 -20.43 0.05 15.44
CA ALA A 192 -19.35 0.23 16.41
C ALA A 192 -19.05 -1.07 17.17
N GLY A 193 -20.07 -1.84 17.55
CA GLY A 193 -19.89 -3.15 18.20
C GLY A 193 -19.14 -4.15 17.29
N VAL A 194 -19.54 -4.25 16.04
CA VAL A 194 -18.88 -5.11 15.05
C VAL A 194 -17.44 -4.67 14.79
N PHE A 195 -17.21 -3.37 14.64
CA PHE A 195 -15.89 -2.81 14.38
C PHE A 195 -14.94 -3.00 15.58
N ARG A 196 -15.43 -2.82 16.83
CA ARG A 196 -14.67 -3.10 18.05
C ARG A 196 -14.26 -4.58 18.11
N SER A 197 -15.18 -5.51 17.86
CA SER A 197 -14.89 -6.95 17.87
C SER A 197 -13.85 -7.35 16.82
N ALA A 198 -13.90 -6.74 15.64
CA ALA A 198 -12.91 -6.97 14.60
C ALA A 198 -11.51 -6.46 14.99
N LEU A 199 -11.44 -5.27 15.60
CA LEU A 199 -10.19 -4.72 16.13
C LEU A 199 -9.63 -5.59 17.26
N ASP A 200 -10.48 -6.06 18.18
CA ASP A 200 -10.07 -6.97 19.26
C ASP A 200 -9.40 -8.22 18.66
N THR A 201 -10.09 -8.89 17.72
CA THR A 201 -9.57 -10.09 17.06
C THR A 201 -8.27 -9.85 16.30
N ALA A 202 -8.19 -8.74 15.56
CA ALA A 202 -7.00 -8.41 14.77
C ALA A 202 -5.78 -8.10 15.66
N VAL A 203 -6.00 -7.32 16.73
CA VAL A 203 -4.91 -6.94 17.65
C VAL A 203 -4.45 -8.14 18.48
N GLU A 204 -5.36 -8.96 19.00
CA GLU A 204 -5.01 -10.19 19.73
C GLU A 204 -4.13 -11.13 18.89
N ARG A 205 -4.51 -11.33 17.62
CA ARG A 205 -3.72 -12.14 16.68
C ARG A 205 -2.32 -11.59 16.47
N VAL A 206 -2.24 -10.29 16.20
CA VAL A 206 -0.94 -9.63 15.99
C VAL A 206 -0.07 -9.70 17.24
N LEU A 207 -0.64 -9.51 18.43
CA LEU A 207 0.11 -9.63 19.69
C LEU A 207 0.65 -11.06 19.92
N GLN A 208 -0.10 -12.09 19.51
CA GLN A 208 0.38 -13.47 19.53
C GLN A 208 1.55 -13.70 18.57
N ASP A 209 1.47 -13.14 17.33
CA ASP A 209 2.53 -13.26 16.33
C ASP A 209 3.80 -12.46 16.71
N ILE A 210 3.65 -11.36 17.45
CA ILE A 210 4.76 -10.53 17.95
C ILE A 210 5.55 -11.26 19.03
N ASP A 211 4.90 -12.07 19.86
CA ASP A 211 5.54 -12.92 20.87
C ASP A 211 6.47 -12.16 21.83
N GLY A 212 5.99 -11.04 22.36
CA GLY A 212 6.68 -10.25 23.38
C GLY A 212 7.81 -9.33 22.88
N ARG A 213 8.06 -9.24 21.57
CA ARG A 213 9.00 -8.26 21.00
C ARG A 213 8.51 -6.83 21.18
N GLN A 214 9.42 -5.88 21.17
CA GLN A 214 9.11 -4.46 21.23
C GLN A 214 8.19 -4.04 20.09
N ILE A 215 7.15 -3.26 20.40
CA ILE A 215 6.16 -2.75 19.43
C ILE A 215 6.44 -1.29 19.14
N LEU A 216 6.60 -0.93 17.85
CA LEU A 216 6.77 0.45 17.40
C LEU A 216 5.52 0.94 16.66
N VAL A 217 4.94 2.03 17.13
CA VAL A 217 3.81 2.68 16.46
C VAL A 217 4.23 4.04 15.90
N PRO A 218 4.27 4.20 14.57
CA PRO A 218 4.41 5.51 13.95
C PRO A 218 3.16 6.34 14.27
N LEU A 219 3.24 7.19 15.29
CA LEU A 219 2.11 7.93 15.81
C LEU A 219 2.02 9.31 15.16
N SER A 220 1.07 9.45 14.23
CA SER A 220 0.73 10.73 13.60
C SER A 220 -0.34 11.47 14.37
N GLY A 221 -0.65 12.69 13.95
CA GLY A 221 -1.81 13.43 14.44
C GLY A 221 -3.17 12.88 13.99
N GLY A 222 -3.17 11.88 13.09
CA GLY A 222 -4.37 11.32 12.47
C GLY A 222 -5.19 10.36 13.37
N LEU A 223 -6.24 9.79 12.78
CA LEU A 223 -7.17 8.89 13.47
C LEU A 223 -6.59 7.49 13.63
N ASP A 224 -5.98 6.96 12.57
CA ASP A 224 -5.69 5.54 12.43
C ASP A 224 -4.64 5.05 13.43
N SER A 225 -3.48 5.71 13.50
CA SER A 225 -2.41 5.37 14.47
C SER A 225 -2.84 5.62 15.92
N ARG A 226 -3.69 6.63 16.15
CA ARG A 226 -4.26 6.92 17.47
C ARG A 226 -5.19 5.80 17.92
N LEU A 227 -6.10 5.34 17.05
CA LEU A 227 -6.99 4.22 17.35
C LEU A 227 -6.21 2.96 17.66
N LEU A 228 -5.19 2.66 16.86
CA LEU A 228 -4.31 1.52 17.10
C LEU A 228 -3.60 1.60 18.46
N ALA A 229 -3.05 2.75 18.81
CA ALA A 229 -2.40 2.96 20.11
C ALA A 229 -3.36 2.75 21.29
N VAL A 230 -4.63 3.19 21.15
CA VAL A 230 -5.67 2.91 22.16
C VAL A 230 -5.91 1.40 22.29
N TRP A 231 -6.03 0.66 21.17
CA TRP A 231 -6.28 -0.76 21.20
C TRP A 231 -5.13 -1.56 21.81
N LEU A 232 -3.89 -1.23 21.47
CA LEU A 232 -2.72 -1.84 22.11
C LEU A 232 -2.74 -1.65 23.62
N LYS A 233 -3.04 -0.45 24.09
CA LYS A 233 -3.19 -0.15 25.53
C LYS A 233 -4.32 -0.98 26.16
N ARG A 234 -5.49 -1.06 25.53
CA ARG A 234 -6.65 -1.85 26.03
C ARG A 234 -6.33 -3.32 26.18
N HIS A 235 -5.58 -3.90 25.25
CA HIS A 235 -5.13 -5.29 25.30
C HIS A 235 -3.91 -5.54 26.21
N GLY A 236 -3.44 -4.51 26.92
CA GLY A 236 -2.31 -4.62 27.84
C GLY A 236 -1.01 -4.99 27.13
N ALA A 237 -0.84 -4.59 25.88
CA ALA A 237 0.38 -4.78 25.12
C ALA A 237 1.57 -4.19 25.91
N ARG A 238 2.66 -4.96 25.99
CA ARG A 238 3.88 -4.56 26.70
C ARG A 238 4.89 -4.00 25.72
N ASP A 239 5.81 -3.18 26.24
CA ASP A 239 6.91 -2.61 25.48
C ASP A 239 6.44 -1.91 24.18
N VAL A 240 5.40 -1.08 24.33
CA VAL A 240 4.87 -0.26 23.25
C VAL A 240 5.54 1.10 23.26
N VAL A 241 6.30 1.39 22.23
CA VAL A 241 6.96 2.68 22.01
C VAL A 241 6.32 3.36 20.81
N THR A 242 5.92 4.60 21.01
CA THR A 242 5.38 5.44 19.93
C THR A 242 6.42 6.43 19.47
N PHE A 243 6.40 6.78 18.21
CA PHE A 243 7.34 7.74 17.67
C PHE A 243 6.71 8.56 16.55
N THR A 244 7.32 9.71 16.29
CA THR A 244 7.06 10.49 15.08
C THR A 244 8.37 11.04 14.53
N TYR A 245 8.31 11.53 13.32
CA TYR A 245 9.43 12.25 12.70
C TYR A 245 8.91 13.53 12.06
N GLY A 246 9.74 14.55 11.99
CA GLY A 246 9.35 15.81 11.38
C GLY A 246 10.39 16.89 11.55
N VAL A 247 10.15 18.02 10.91
CA VAL A 247 10.96 19.22 11.11
C VAL A 247 10.71 19.74 12.52
N PRO A 248 11.76 20.14 13.27
CA PRO A 248 11.61 20.69 14.62
C PRO A 248 10.56 21.80 14.69
N GLY A 249 9.67 21.70 15.68
CA GLY A 249 8.57 22.66 15.88
C GLY A 249 7.33 22.42 15.00
N SER A 250 7.25 21.33 14.25
CA SER A 250 6.04 20.97 13.50
C SER A 250 4.87 20.66 14.46
N SER A 251 3.66 21.03 14.06
CA SER A 251 2.45 20.77 14.85
C SER A 251 2.18 19.26 15.01
N GLU A 252 2.56 18.45 14.04
CA GLU A 252 2.39 17.00 14.10
C GLU A 252 3.20 16.35 15.23
N VAL A 253 4.43 16.78 15.41
CA VAL A 253 5.28 16.33 16.52
C VAL A 253 4.64 16.65 17.86
N ALA A 254 4.09 17.88 18.02
CA ALA A 254 3.40 18.28 19.25
C ALA A 254 2.12 17.48 19.50
N ILE A 255 1.31 17.22 18.46
CA ILE A 255 0.07 16.42 18.55
C ILE A 255 0.41 14.98 18.92
N SER A 256 1.37 14.36 18.23
CA SER A 256 1.81 12.99 18.49
C SER A 256 2.27 12.80 19.93
N ARG A 257 3.10 13.72 20.43
CA ARG A 257 3.54 13.73 21.83
C ARG A 257 2.35 13.79 22.79
N GLY A 258 1.42 14.72 22.58
CA GLY A 258 0.24 14.87 23.45
C GLY A 258 -0.65 13.62 23.47
N VAL A 259 -0.76 12.91 22.34
CA VAL A 259 -1.49 11.63 22.27
C VAL A 259 -0.78 10.55 23.08
N ALA A 260 0.53 10.42 22.94
CA ALA A 260 1.32 9.44 23.70
C ALA A 260 1.26 9.71 25.21
N GLU A 261 1.44 10.97 25.63
CA GLU A 261 1.34 11.38 27.03
C GLU A 261 -0.05 11.07 27.62
N ALA A 262 -1.12 11.39 26.91
CA ALA A 262 -2.49 11.10 27.35
C ALA A 262 -2.77 9.60 27.48
N LEU A 263 -2.16 8.78 26.64
CA LEU A 263 -2.26 7.32 26.70
C LEU A 263 -1.25 6.69 27.68
N GLY A 264 -0.28 7.45 28.20
CA GLY A 264 0.79 6.92 29.07
C GLY A 264 1.71 5.94 28.34
N LEU A 265 2.01 6.21 27.08
CA LEU A 265 2.91 5.41 26.25
C LEU A 265 4.27 6.10 26.11
N ASP A 266 5.33 5.32 26.02
CA ASP A 266 6.66 5.83 25.70
C ASP A 266 6.66 6.47 24.32
N TRP A 267 7.41 7.58 24.18
CA TRP A 267 7.43 8.36 22.95
C TRP A 267 8.80 9.02 22.71
N PHE A 268 9.20 9.06 21.45
CA PHE A 268 10.33 9.87 21.01
C PHE A 268 10.07 10.48 19.62
N THR A 269 10.91 11.43 19.21
CA THR A 269 10.88 12.02 17.87
C THR A 269 12.22 11.87 17.17
N VAL A 270 12.16 11.72 15.85
CA VAL A 270 13.31 11.84 14.96
C VAL A 270 13.23 13.17 14.23
N ASP A 271 14.12 14.07 14.56
CA ASP A 271 14.19 15.37 13.90
C ASP A 271 14.74 15.24 12.48
N LEU A 272 14.06 15.88 11.53
CA LEU A 272 14.44 15.92 10.13
C LEU A 272 15.08 17.26 9.79
N ASP A 273 16.34 17.23 9.33
CA ASP A 273 16.95 18.34 8.62
C ASP A 273 16.81 18.06 7.11
N PRO A 274 16.04 18.85 6.35
CA PRO A 274 15.80 18.59 4.93
C PRO A 274 17.06 18.50 4.09
N THR A 275 18.09 19.28 4.42
CA THR A 275 19.34 19.30 3.69
C THR A 275 20.15 18.03 3.96
N GLU A 276 20.21 17.62 5.22
CA GLU A 276 20.89 16.38 5.59
C GLU A 276 20.17 15.15 5.03
N VAL A 277 18.85 15.11 5.08
CA VAL A 277 18.07 14.02 4.50
C VAL A 277 18.33 13.90 3.01
N ALA A 278 18.26 14.99 2.25
CA ALA A 278 18.52 15.00 0.81
C ALA A 278 19.94 14.54 0.48
N ARG A 279 20.93 15.03 1.23
CA ARG A 279 22.34 14.63 1.08
C ARG A 279 22.56 13.15 1.38
N THR A 280 21.95 12.63 2.43
CA THR A 280 22.08 11.23 2.85
C THR A 280 21.35 10.32 1.87
N TRP A 281 20.20 10.72 1.34
CA TRP A 281 19.47 9.99 0.31
C TRP A 281 20.25 9.85 -1.00
N ALA A 282 20.95 10.90 -1.40
CA ALA A 282 21.83 10.86 -2.57
C ALA A 282 23.16 10.10 -2.33
N GLY A 283 23.45 9.75 -1.09
CA GLY A 283 24.65 9.01 -0.68
C GLY A 283 24.49 7.49 -0.77
N PRO A 284 25.54 6.73 -0.40
CA PRO A 284 25.55 5.27 -0.50
C PRO A 284 24.39 4.58 0.23
N ASP A 285 24.04 5.03 1.43
CA ASP A 285 22.94 4.44 2.21
C ASP A 285 21.58 4.60 1.52
N GLY A 286 21.32 5.78 0.93
CA GLY A 286 20.09 6.04 0.21
C GLY A 286 20.02 5.28 -1.11
N VAL A 287 21.13 5.18 -1.85
CA VAL A 287 21.20 4.41 -3.10
C VAL A 287 20.99 2.92 -2.85
N ASP A 288 21.62 2.37 -1.81
CA ASP A 288 21.43 0.97 -1.42
C ASP A 288 19.98 0.68 -1.01
N PHE A 289 19.37 1.56 -0.20
CA PHE A 289 17.97 1.45 0.18
C PHE A 289 17.05 1.46 -1.05
N GLN A 290 17.24 2.42 -1.96
CA GLN A 290 16.44 2.52 -3.18
C GLN A 290 16.50 1.24 -4.02
N ARG A 291 17.68 0.67 -4.21
CA ARG A 291 17.87 -0.57 -4.97
C ARG A 291 17.15 -1.76 -4.35
N ARG A 292 17.11 -1.82 -3.03
CA ARG A 292 16.47 -2.94 -2.31
C ARG A 292 14.96 -2.81 -2.17
N THR A 293 14.41 -1.60 -2.31
CA THR A 293 13.01 -1.34 -1.92
C THR A 293 12.08 -0.90 -3.05
N TRP A 294 12.57 -0.49 -4.21
CA TRP A 294 11.72 0.10 -5.25
C TRP A 294 10.78 -0.87 -5.98
N GLY A 295 11.04 -2.18 -5.91
CA GLY A 295 10.15 -3.24 -6.41
C GLY A 295 9.69 -3.10 -7.87
N LEU A 296 10.32 -2.27 -8.72
CA LEU A 296 9.95 -1.96 -10.12
C LEU A 296 8.57 -1.32 -10.30
N THR A 297 7.80 -1.13 -9.24
CA THR A 297 6.38 -0.78 -9.34
C THR A 297 6.00 0.52 -8.67
N SER A 298 6.82 1.04 -7.76
CA SER A 298 6.52 2.31 -7.06
C SER A 298 7.78 3.08 -6.68
N LEU A 299 7.57 4.34 -6.33
CA LEU A 299 8.61 5.19 -5.77
C LEU A 299 9.00 4.67 -4.37
N PRO A 300 10.29 4.43 -4.07
CA PRO A 300 10.75 4.09 -2.72
C PRO A 300 10.34 5.13 -1.68
N HIS A 301 9.91 4.68 -0.51
CA HIS A 301 9.33 5.55 0.52
C HIS A 301 10.41 6.22 1.37
N VAL A 302 10.79 7.43 1.00
CA VAL A 302 11.91 8.17 1.64
C VAL A 302 11.63 8.60 3.07
N GLN A 303 10.37 8.78 3.44
CA GLN A 303 9.96 9.30 4.76
C GLN A 303 10.41 8.40 5.90
N ASP A 304 10.01 7.14 5.85
CA ASP A 304 10.31 6.19 6.91
C ASP A 304 11.79 5.82 6.93
N TRP A 305 12.40 5.76 5.74
CA TRP A 305 13.80 5.39 5.59
C TRP A 305 14.75 6.21 6.47
N TYR A 306 14.66 7.53 6.45
CA TYR A 306 15.59 8.36 7.22
C TYR A 306 15.38 8.20 8.73
N ALA A 307 14.12 8.12 9.16
CA ALA A 307 13.80 7.90 10.56
C ALA A 307 14.37 6.56 11.05
N LEU A 308 14.17 5.49 10.29
CA LEU A 308 14.70 4.16 10.60
C LEU A 308 16.23 4.11 10.59
N LEU A 309 16.86 4.79 9.66
CA LEU A 309 18.33 4.94 9.63
C LEU A 309 18.84 5.59 10.90
N GLN A 310 18.19 6.65 11.38
CA GLN A 310 18.57 7.32 12.63
C GLN A 310 18.30 6.43 13.86
N MET A 311 17.18 5.72 13.91
CA MET A 311 16.86 4.77 14.98
C MET A 311 17.92 3.70 15.09
N ARG A 312 18.31 3.09 13.97
CA ARG A 312 19.34 2.05 13.92
C ARG A 312 20.72 2.58 14.30
N ARG A 313 21.13 3.73 13.76
CA ARG A 313 22.44 4.34 14.06
C ARG A 313 22.61 4.72 15.53
N LYS A 314 21.52 5.13 16.17
CA LYS A 314 21.49 5.58 17.58
C LYS A 314 21.04 4.48 18.54
N ALA A 315 20.74 3.29 18.05
CA ALA A 315 20.19 2.17 18.84
C ALA A 315 19.01 2.62 19.74
N LEU A 316 18.04 3.33 19.14
CA LEU A 316 16.89 3.86 19.86
C LEU A 316 15.80 2.82 20.14
N ILE A 317 15.84 1.70 19.45
CA ILE A 317 14.86 0.61 19.48
C ILE A 317 15.57 -0.74 19.41
N ASP A 318 14.88 -1.79 19.80
CA ASP A 318 15.39 -3.15 19.75
C ASP A 318 15.62 -3.60 18.31
N SER A 319 16.61 -4.46 18.10
CA SER A 319 17.01 -4.90 16.75
C SER A 319 15.98 -5.78 16.04
N ASP A 320 15.06 -6.40 16.79
CA ASP A 320 13.98 -7.27 16.33
C ASP A 320 12.58 -6.66 16.55
N ALA A 321 12.52 -5.35 16.77
CA ALA A 321 11.28 -4.61 16.97
C ALA A 321 10.28 -4.83 15.82
N VAL A 322 8.99 -4.71 16.14
CA VAL A 322 7.89 -4.88 15.19
C VAL A 322 7.12 -3.57 15.03
N PHE A 323 7.02 -3.11 13.80
CA PHE A 323 6.30 -1.88 13.45
C PHE A 323 4.83 -2.16 13.18
N LEU A 324 3.95 -1.37 13.78
CA LEU A 324 2.51 -1.40 13.56
C LEU A 324 2.04 -0.04 13.02
N PRO A 325 2.15 0.22 11.72
CA PRO A 325 1.66 1.45 11.12
C PRO A 325 0.13 1.46 11.05
N GLY A 326 -0.47 2.65 11.11
CA GLY A 326 -1.91 2.87 11.12
C GLY A 326 -2.60 2.72 9.76
N HIS A 327 -2.11 1.88 8.86
CA HIS A 327 -2.75 1.62 7.57
C HIS A 327 -4.07 0.89 7.78
N THR A 328 -5.15 1.42 7.21
CA THR A 328 -6.52 0.99 7.50
C THR A 328 -7.33 0.68 6.26
N ILE A 329 -8.32 -0.21 6.44
CA ILE A 329 -9.36 -0.48 5.42
C ILE A 329 -10.37 0.67 5.33
N VAL A 330 -10.47 1.53 6.34
CA VAL A 330 -11.42 2.64 6.34
C VAL A 330 -11.23 3.51 5.12
N GLY A 331 -12.23 3.54 4.26
CA GLY A 331 -12.20 4.21 2.97
C GLY A 331 -11.83 5.69 3.10
N ASN A 332 -11.02 6.15 2.18
CA ASN A 332 -10.70 7.56 2.03
C ASN A 332 -11.16 8.00 0.64
N MET A 333 -12.47 8.18 0.50
CA MET A 333 -13.06 8.59 -0.75
C MET A 333 -12.87 10.09 -0.95
N HIS A 334 -12.16 10.47 -2.01
CA HIS A 334 -11.86 11.87 -2.29
C HIS A 334 -12.88 12.56 -3.20
N ASP A 335 -13.83 11.80 -3.73
CA ASP A 335 -14.83 12.26 -4.69
C ASP A 335 -16.26 11.97 -4.19
N GLU A 336 -16.54 12.21 -2.89
CA GLU A 336 -17.83 11.97 -2.22
C GLU A 336 -19.01 12.62 -2.97
N HIS A 337 -18.73 13.71 -3.70
CA HIS A 337 -19.74 14.36 -4.52
C HIS A 337 -20.29 13.47 -5.65
N LEU A 338 -19.60 12.41 -6.02
CA LEU A 338 -20.09 11.44 -6.99
C LEU A 338 -21.16 10.51 -6.39
N LEU A 339 -21.26 10.46 -5.07
CA LEU A 339 -22.36 9.73 -4.40
C LEU A 339 -23.69 10.47 -4.50
N GLU A 340 -23.64 11.78 -4.73
CA GLU A 340 -24.80 12.64 -4.84
C GLU A 340 -25.10 12.95 -6.32
N GLY A 341 -26.33 12.80 -6.76
CA GLY A 341 -26.77 13.33 -8.06
C GLY A 341 -26.62 12.43 -9.28
N GLY A 342 -26.48 11.12 -9.11
CA GLY A 342 -26.50 10.14 -10.23
C GLY A 342 -25.44 10.40 -11.29
N PRO A 343 -24.14 10.25 -10.98
CA PRO A 343 -23.09 10.45 -11.96
C PRO A 343 -23.18 9.41 -13.07
N SER A 344 -22.80 9.78 -14.29
CA SER A 344 -22.66 8.82 -15.37
C SER A 344 -21.45 7.89 -15.10
N ARG A 345 -21.49 6.69 -15.67
CA ARG A 345 -20.35 5.75 -15.63
C ARG A 345 -19.03 6.42 -16.04
N ASN A 346 -19.07 7.23 -17.08
CA ASN A 346 -17.85 7.89 -17.59
C ASN A 346 -17.31 8.94 -16.62
N GLU A 347 -18.17 9.66 -15.88
CA GLU A 347 -17.72 10.59 -14.84
C GLU A 347 -16.99 9.87 -13.72
N VAL A 348 -17.50 8.71 -13.27
CA VAL A 348 -16.87 7.91 -12.21
C VAL A 348 -15.52 7.35 -12.66
N LEU A 349 -15.44 6.71 -13.82
CA LEU A 349 -14.18 6.20 -14.38
C LEU A 349 -13.14 7.33 -14.59
N THR A 350 -13.62 8.49 -15.03
CA THR A 350 -12.78 9.68 -15.18
C THR A 350 -12.25 10.17 -13.83
N ALA A 351 -13.09 10.21 -12.81
CA ALA A 351 -12.69 10.64 -11.47
C ALA A 351 -11.64 9.69 -10.88
N ALA A 352 -11.86 8.37 -10.99
CA ALA A 352 -10.90 7.36 -10.55
C ALA A 352 -9.54 7.52 -11.26
N ALA A 353 -9.52 7.63 -12.58
CA ALA A 353 -8.28 7.80 -13.33
C ALA A 353 -7.58 9.14 -13.01
N ARG A 354 -8.34 10.22 -12.88
CA ARG A 354 -7.80 11.54 -12.52
C ARG A 354 -7.21 11.56 -11.13
N HIS A 355 -7.87 10.94 -10.15
CA HIS A 355 -7.38 10.86 -8.77
C HIS A 355 -5.97 10.26 -8.69
N HIS A 356 -5.68 9.27 -9.53
CA HIS A 356 -4.41 8.57 -9.56
C HIS A 356 -3.33 9.22 -10.46
N SER A 357 -3.54 10.43 -10.98
CA SER A 357 -2.60 11.06 -11.93
C SER A 357 -2.29 12.52 -11.62
N LEU A 358 -2.27 12.89 -10.34
CA LEU A 358 -2.19 14.31 -9.93
C LEU A 358 -0.79 14.82 -9.62
N LEU A 359 0.26 13.98 -9.64
CA LEU A 359 1.57 14.32 -9.12
C LEU A 359 2.29 15.43 -9.91
N GLN A 360 2.06 15.57 -11.20
CA GLN A 360 2.70 16.58 -12.05
C GLN A 360 1.85 17.84 -12.27
N GLY A 361 0.69 17.94 -11.62
CA GLY A 361 -0.19 19.11 -11.68
C GLY A 361 -0.99 19.26 -12.97
N ASP A 362 -0.79 18.41 -13.96
CA ASP A 362 -1.66 18.29 -15.11
C ASP A 362 -2.89 17.46 -14.77
N ARG A 363 -4.00 18.14 -14.51
CA ARG A 363 -5.26 17.48 -14.13
C ARG A 363 -5.91 16.70 -15.27
N ASP A 364 -5.48 16.92 -16.47
CA ASP A 364 -5.97 16.24 -17.67
C ASP A 364 -5.01 15.12 -18.15
N ALA A 365 -3.88 14.90 -17.46
CA ALA A 365 -2.90 13.86 -17.77
C ALA A 365 -3.55 12.48 -17.96
N TRP A 366 -4.55 12.12 -17.13
CA TRP A 366 -5.28 10.86 -17.21
C TRP A 366 -5.80 10.54 -18.62
N ARG A 367 -6.04 11.57 -19.47
CA ARG A 367 -6.52 11.40 -20.86
C ARG A 367 -5.48 10.75 -21.76
N HIS A 368 -4.21 10.95 -21.44
CA HIS A 368 -3.05 10.48 -22.20
C HIS A 368 -2.39 9.26 -21.57
N LEU A 369 -2.97 8.71 -20.49
CA LEU A 369 -2.44 7.56 -19.75
C LEU A 369 -3.27 6.29 -20.03
N PRO A 370 -3.10 5.62 -21.19
CA PRO A 370 -3.94 4.51 -21.58
C PRO A 370 -3.82 3.30 -20.63
N LEU A 371 -2.63 3.06 -20.08
CA LEU A 371 -2.42 1.99 -19.08
C LEU A 371 -3.23 2.22 -17.82
N LEU A 372 -3.22 3.44 -17.27
CA LEU A 372 -4.00 3.79 -16.08
C LEU A 372 -5.50 3.63 -16.35
N ARG A 373 -5.96 4.08 -17.51
CA ARG A 373 -7.37 3.92 -17.89
C ARG A 373 -7.77 2.44 -18.01
N ARG A 374 -6.91 1.59 -18.56
CA ARG A 374 -7.14 0.14 -18.60
C ARG A 374 -7.26 -0.47 -17.20
N ALA A 375 -6.36 -0.10 -16.27
CA ALA A 375 -6.42 -0.57 -14.89
C ALA A 375 -7.71 -0.16 -14.18
N VAL A 376 -8.16 1.09 -14.34
CA VAL A 376 -9.45 1.55 -13.79
C VAL A 376 -10.64 0.78 -14.39
N VAL A 377 -10.62 0.50 -15.69
CA VAL A 377 -11.68 -0.30 -16.36
C VAL A 377 -11.65 -1.75 -15.86
N GLN A 378 -10.49 -2.35 -15.66
CA GLN A 378 -10.36 -3.67 -15.09
C GLN A 378 -10.90 -3.72 -13.66
N GLY A 379 -10.53 -2.77 -12.81
CA GLY A 379 -11.09 -2.65 -11.46
C GLY A 379 -12.63 -2.52 -11.47
N ALA A 380 -13.19 -1.77 -12.43
CA ALA A 380 -14.63 -1.67 -12.62
C ALA A 380 -15.28 -3.03 -12.96
N GLN A 381 -14.60 -3.88 -13.71
CA GLN A 381 -15.07 -5.23 -14.01
C GLN A 381 -15.01 -6.14 -12.77
N GLU A 382 -13.93 -6.05 -12.00
CA GLU A 382 -13.73 -6.85 -10.78
C GLU A 382 -14.81 -6.60 -9.73
N VAL A 383 -15.24 -5.35 -9.53
CA VAL A 383 -16.36 -5.00 -8.63
C VAL A 383 -17.74 -5.07 -9.31
N SER A 384 -17.81 -5.59 -10.54
CA SER A 384 -19.06 -5.66 -11.32
C SER A 384 -19.75 -4.31 -11.46
N PHE A 385 -18.97 -3.25 -11.66
CA PHE A 385 -19.49 -1.91 -11.90
C PHE A 385 -20.30 -1.90 -13.22
N PRO A 386 -21.50 -1.29 -13.26
CA PRO A 386 -22.38 -1.35 -14.42
C PRO A 386 -21.73 -0.86 -15.70
N THR A 387 -21.89 -1.61 -16.78
CA THR A 387 -21.21 -1.36 -18.06
C THR A 387 -22.01 -0.55 -19.08
N ASN A 388 -23.30 -0.28 -18.84
CA ASN A 388 -24.18 0.41 -19.76
C ASN A 388 -23.78 1.89 -19.92
N PRO A 389 -23.42 2.34 -21.13
CA PRO A 389 -22.95 3.70 -21.36
C PRO A 389 -24.09 4.72 -21.41
N GLY A 390 -24.62 5.17 -20.36
CA GLY A 390 -25.64 6.23 -20.35
C GLY A 390 -26.89 5.93 -19.51
N GLY A 391 -26.86 4.86 -18.72
CA GLY A 391 -27.89 4.56 -17.73
C GLY A 391 -27.52 5.12 -16.36
N ASP A 392 -28.54 5.43 -15.56
CA ASP A 392 -28.37 5.65 -14.13
C ASP A 392 -27.70 4.42 -13.52
N LEU A 393 -26.72 4.65 -12.63
CA LEU A 393 -26.02 3.55 -11.96
C LEU A 393 -27.00 2.86 -11.01
N PRO A 394 -27.31 1.56 -11.20
CA PRO A 394 -28.16 0.85 -10.28
C PRO A 394 -27.49 0.73 -8.92
N GLY A 395 -28.23 1.03 -7.86
CA GLY A 395 -27.71 0.98 -6.48
C GLY A 395 -27.13 2.29 -5.95
N GLY A 396 -27.33 3.42 -6.65
CA GLY A 396 -26.96 4.75 -6.16
C GLY A 396 -25.47 4.93 -5.94
N GLY A 397 -25.10 5.62 -4.85
CA GLY A 397 -23.72 5.91 -4.49
C GLY A 397 -22.88 4.68 -4.15
N ARG A 398 -23.47 3.58 -3.69
CA ARG A 398 -22.76 2.39 -3.22
C ARG A 398 -21.84 1.75 -4.28
N CYS A 399 -22.30 1.55 -5.51
CA CYS A 399 -21.47 1.00 -6.57
C CYS A 399 -20.34 1.96 -7.00
N VAL A 400 -20.58 3.26 -6.87
CA VAL A 400 -19.55 4.30 -7.08
C VAL A 400 -18.49 4.21 -6.00
N GLN A 401 -18.89 4.10 -4.74
CA GLN A 401 -18.00 3.92 -3.61
C GLN A 401 -17.15 2.66 -3.77
N GLU A 402 -17.76 1.51 -4.07
CA GLU A 402 -17.05 0.24 -4.30
C GLU A 402 -15.96 0.38 -5.36
N LEU A 403 -16.26 1.02 -6.49
CA LEU A 403 -15.27 1.21 -7.55
C LEU A 403 -14.12 2.11 -7.12
N LEU A 404 -14.42 3.28 -6.54
CA LEU A 404 -13.40 4.25 -6.17
C LEU A 404 -12.47 3.70 -5.08
N GLU A 405 -13.03 3.05 -4.07
CA GLU A 405 -12.27 2.42 -2.99
C GLU A 405 -11.45 1.23 -3.50
N TRP A 406 -12.05 0.36 -4.33
CA TRP A 406 -11.36 -0.81 -4.87
C TRP A 406 -10.16 -0.42 -5.73
N VAL A 407 -10.34 0.51 -6.67
CA VAL A 407 -9.24 0.99 -7.51
C VAL A 407 -8.14 1.64 -6.67
N ASN A 408 -8.51 2.41 -5.63
CA ASN A 408 -7.52 2.98 -4.72
C ASN A 408 -6.76 1.89 -3.93
N LEU A 409 -7.44 0.87 -3.43
CA LEU A 409 -6.84 -0.25 -2.70
C LEU A 409 -5.91 -1.09 -3.58
N GLN A 410 -6.36 -1.43 -4.80
CA GLN A 410 -5.59 -2.26 -5.74
C GLN A 410 -4.36 -1.56 -6.32
N GLU A 411 -4.48 -0.28 -6.59
CA GLU A 411 -3.43 0.47 -7.28
C GLU A 411 -2.57 1.29 -6.30
N ARG A 412 -3.09 2.38 -5.79
CA ARG A 412 -2.29 3.31 -4.99
C ARG A 412 -1.90 2.75 -3.63
N GLN A 413 -2.86 2.18 -2.89
CA GLN A 413 -2.62 1.66 -1.55
C GLN A 413 -1.66 0.47 -1.60
N ALA A 414 -1.96 -0.53 -2.43
CA ALA A 414 -1.18 -1.76 -2.52
C ALA A 414 0.23 -1.56 -3.09
N LYS A 415 0.47 -0.50 -3.86
CA LYS A 415 1.77 -0.26 -4.51
C LYS A 415 2.55 0.86 -3.84
N TYR A 416 2.02 2.09 -3.87
CA TYR A 416 2.75 3.23 -3.37
C TYR A 416 2.72 3.35 -1.84
N ILE A 417 1.55 3.23 -1.22
CA ILE A 417 1.45 3.41 0.23
C ILE A 417 2.09 2.23 0.99
N ASN A 418 1.80 1.00 0.57
CA ASN A 418 2.34 -0.20 1.21
C ASN A 418 3.85 -0.40 0.97
N GLU A 419 4.44 0.33 0.00
CA GLU A 419 5.90 0.31 -0.19
C GLU A 419 6.66 0.87 1.03
N SER A 420 5.98 1.60 1.93
CA SER A 420 6.56 2.04 3.20
C SER A 420 7.07 0.88 4.07
N PHE A 421 6.45 -0.32 3.97
CA PHE A 421 6.87 -1.50 4.74
C PHE A 421 8.24 -2.02 4.33
N LYS A 422 8.64 -1.79 3.08
CA LYS A 422 9.97 -2.13 2.59
C LYS A 422 11.08 -1.41 3.36
N ALA A 423 10.76 -0.26 3.95
CA ALA A 423 11.68 0.42 4.83
C ALA A 423 11.96 -0.42 6.09
N TYR A 424 10.93 -0.99 6.72
CA TYR A 424 11.12 -1.86 7.89
C TYR A 424 11.92 -3.10 7.53
N GLU A 425 11.55 -3.80 6.45
CA GLU A 425 12.26 -4.99 5.97
C GLU A 425 13.73 -4.70 5.64
N ALA A 426 14.02 -3.58 4.99
CA ALA A 426 15.38 -3.18 4.63
C ALA A 426 16.29 -2.99 5.84
N PHE A 427 15.73 -2.66 7.00
CA PHE A 427 16.46 -2.54 8.25
C PHE A 427 16.38 -3.81 9.14
N GLY A 428 15.71 -4.86 8.68
CA GLY A 428 15.58 -6.13 9.39
C GLY A 428 14.50 -6.14 10.48
N TYR A 429 13.57 -5.20 10.45
CA TYR A 429 12.46 -5.13 11.39
C TYR A 429 11.24 -5.90 10.87
N GLY A 430 10.48 -6.47 11.81
CA GLY A 430 9.15 -7.02 11.52
C GLY A 430 8.09 -5.92 11.41
N TRP A 431 6.95 -6.27 10.84
CA TRP A 431 5.79 -5.40 10.79
C TRP A 431 4.48 -6.17 10.69
N ALA A 432 3.37 -5.54 11.07
CA ALA A 432 2.02 -6.08 10.87
C ALA A 432 1.00 -4.95 10.69
N LEU A 433 -0.16 -5.29 10.11
CA LEU A 433 -1.21 -4.36 9.73
C LEU A 433 -2.56 -4.76 10.34
N PRO A 434 -2.76 -4.64 11.65
CA PRO A 434 -3.99 -5.09 12.29
C PRO A 434 -5.24 -4.43 11.71
N MET A 435 -5.17 -3.17 11.30
CA MET A 435 -6.33 -2.44 10.73
C MET A 435 -6.60 -2.76 9.26
N LEU A 436 -5.78 -3.58 8.61
CA LEU A 436 -6.00 -4.19 7.29
C LEU A 436 -6.19 -5.71 7.38
N ASP A 437 -6.35 -6.25 8.58
CA ASP A 437 -6.64 -7.67 8.77
C ASP A 437 -7.98 -8.08 8.13
N THR A 438 -8.10 -9.36 7.84
CA THR A 438 -9.31 -9.96 7.22
C THR A 438 -10.58 -9.64 7.99
N GLU A 439 -10.54 -9.62 9.34
CA GLU A 439 -11.72 -9.30 10.14
C GLU A 439 -12.10 -7.83 10.05
N MET A 440 -11.12 -6.92 9.98
CA MET A 440 -11.36 -5.50 9.76
C MET A 440 -11.98 -5.24 8.37
N TRP A 441 -11.47 -5.93 7.35
CA TRP A 441 -12.01 -5.90 6.00
C TRP A 441 -13.48 -6.32 5.98
N ARG A 442 -13.80 -7.46 6.58
CA ARG A 442 -15.17 -7.98 6.69
C ARG A 442 -16.10 -7.07 7.49
N ALA A 443 -15.60 -6.52 8.60
CA ALA A 443 -16.38 -5.61 9.43
C ALA A 443 -16.74 -4.32 8.67
N TRP A 444 -15.76 -3.71 8.00
CA TRP A 444 -15.98 -2.48 7.22
C TRP A 444 -17.02 -2.66 6.12
N LEU A 445 -16.94 -3.73 5.37
CA LEU A 445 -17.86 -4.02 4.26
C LEU A 445 -19.30 -4.35 4.72
N ARG A 446 -19.56 -4.48 6.02
CA ARG A 446 -20.93 -4.62 6.56
C ARG A 446 -21.63 -3.28 6.83
N GLY A 447 -20.91 -2.17 6.88
CA GLY A 447 -21.50 -0.86 7.16
C GLY A 447 -22.35 -0.33 6.01
N SER A 448 -23.40 0.43 6.33
CA SER A 448 -24.22 1.14 5.32
C SER A 448 -23.42 2.24 4.62
N GLU A 449 -23.92 2.72 3.48
CA GLU A 449 -23.31 3.85 2.76
C GLU A 449 -23.22 5.09 3.64
N GLU A 450 -24.22 5.36 4.45
CA GLU A 450 -24.22 6.51 5.38
C GLU A 450 -23.07 6.46 6.40
N LEU A 451 -22.67 5.25 6.82
CA LEU A 451 -21.61 5.05 7.80
C LEU A 451 -20.20 5.01 7.18
N THR A 452 -20.10 4.59 5.90
CA THR A 452 -18.80 4.25 5.29
C THR A 452 -18.39 5.13 4.11
N ALA A 453 -19.32 5.91 3.53
CA ALA A 453 -19.02 6.75 2.36
C ALA A 453 -18.11 7.94 2.69
N THR A 454 -18.09 8.36 3.95
CA THR A 454 -17.16 9.36 4.47
C THR A 454 -16.43 8.81 5.69
N ARG A 455 -15.48 9.54 6.20
CA ARG A 455 -14.80 9.19 7.46
C ARG A 455 -15.52 9.75 8.71
N ASP A 456 -16.68 10.35 8.56
CA ASP A 456 -17.36 11.06 9.67
C ASP A 456 -17.72 10.13 10.83
N TRP A 457 -18.31 8.95 10.53
CA TRP A 457 -18.58 7.94 11.55
C TRP A 457 -17.29 7.46 12.22
N TYR A 458 -16.27 7.17 11.43
CA TYR A 458 -14.98 6.69 11.92
C TYR A 458 -14.27 7.75 12.81
N ALA A 459 -14.38 9.01 12.46
CA ALA A 459 -13.85 10.10 13.26
C ALA A 459 -14.56 10.22 14.63
N GLN A 460 -15.89 10.07 14.64
CA GLN A 460 -16.68 10.04 15.87
C GLN A 460 -16.32 8.83 16.73
N PHE A 461 -16.32 7.65 16.14
CA PHE A 461 -15.92 6.41 16.83
C PHE A 461 -14.52 6.51 17.44
N THR A 462 -13.55 7.02 16.71
CA THR A 462 -12.18 7.20 17.23
C THR A 462 -12.14 8.24 18.37
N ALA A 463 -12.90 9.32 18.27
CA ALA A 463 -12.99 10.34 19.31
C ALA A 463 -13.59 9.79 20.62
N GLU A 464 -14.66 9.00 20.52
CA GLU A 464 -15.29 8.34 21.67
C GLU A 464 -14.32 7.37 22.35
N VAL A 465 -13.72 6.47 21.56
CA VAL A 465 -12.78 5.46 22.06
C VAL A 465 -11.55 6.08 22.71
N TYR A 466 -11.03 7.14 22.12
CA TYR A 466 -9.90 7.88 22.69
C TYR A 466 -10.30 8.59 23.99
N GLY A 467 -11.49 9.20 24.03
CA GLY A 467 -12.04 9.81 25.24
C GLY A 467 -12.20 8.79 26.39
N GLU A 468 -12.74 7.60 26.07
CA GLU A 468 -12.83 6.47 27.02
C GLU A 468 -11.45 6.08 27.59
N ALA A 469 -10.43 5.98 26.74
CA ALA A 469 -9.10 5.53 27.11
C ALA A 469 -8.28 6.55 27.91
N THR A 470 -8.54 7.84 27.70
CA THR A 470 -7.80 8.94 28.32
C THR A 470 -8.55 9.63 29.47
N GLY A 471 -9.85 9.34 29.63
CA GLY A 471 -10.72 10.02 30.59
C GLY A 471 -11.02 11.48 30.21
N THR A 472 -10.84 11.84 28.94
CA THR A 472 -11.10 13.19 28.43
C THR A 472 -12.46 13.26 27.72
N ALA A 473 -13.00 14.48 27.56
CA ALA A 473 -14.19 14.65 26.71
C ALA A 473 -13.87 14.26 25.25
N SER A 474 -14.81 13.61 24.58
CA SER A 474 -14.67 13.29 23.17
C SER A 474 -14.49 14.55 22.35
N GLN A 475 -13.43 14.60 21.55
CA GLN A 475 -13.11 15.69 20.65
C GLN A 475 -12.84 15.14 19.26
N LEU A 476 -13.50 15.71 18.25
CA LEU A 476 -13.21 15.35 16.85
C LEU A 476 -11.82 15.84 16.47
N PHE A 477 -11.04 14.95 15.86
CA PHE A 477 -9.68 15.22 15.40
C PHE A 477 -9.62 15.57 13.90
N GLU A 478 -10.65 15.18 13.15
CA GLU A 478 -10.89 15.60 11.77
C GLU A 478 -12.21 16.39 11.71
N ALA A 479 -12.23 17.47 10.94
CA ALA A 479 -13.46 18.21 10.72
C ALA A 479 -14.41 17.36 9.83
N PRO A 480 -15.72 17.32 10.15
CA PRO A 480 -16.70 16.66 9.30
C PRO A 480 -16.64 17.19 7.87
N VAL A 481 -16.84 16.30 6.90
CA VAL A 481 -16.89 16.71 5.48
C VAL A 481 -18.05 17.66 5.25
N ALA A 482 -17.74 18.90 4.90
CA ALA A 482 -18.76 19.90 4.58
C ALA A 482 -19.45 19.53 3.26
N ARG A 483 -20.65 18.97 3.34
CA ARG A 483 -21.47 18.64 2.18
C ARG A 483 -22.12 19.92 1.62
N ILE A 484 -21.52 20.49 0.59
CA ILE A 484 -22.14 21.56 -0.18
C ILE A 484 -23.12 20.92 -1.16
N PRO A 485 -24.42 21.29 -1.14
CA PRO A 485 -25.40 20.74 -2.08
C PRO A 485 -24.92 20.79 -3.54
N ALA A 486 -25.23 19.75 -4.31
CA ALA A 486 -24.69 19.55 -5.66
C ALA A 486 -24.95 20.74 -6.62
N GLY A 487 -26.11 21.38 -6.51
CA GLY A 487 -26.47 22.53 -7.37
C GLY A 487 -25.57 23.75 -7.18
N PRO A 488 -25.47 24.35 -6.00
CA PRO A 488 -24.58 25.47 -5.71
C PRO A 488 -23.12 25.13 -5.99
N ARG A 489 -22.71 23.91 -5.68
CA ARG A 489 -21.35 23.45 -5.93
C ARG A 489 -21.01 23.37 -7.41
N ARG A 490 -21.90 22.78 -8.25
CA ARG A 490 -21.73 22.73 -9.70
C ARG A 490 -21.62 24.15 -10.29
N ALA A 491 -22.45 25.07 -9.84
CA ALA A 491 -22.41 26.47 -10.27
C ALA A 491 -21.10 27.15 -9.88
N LEU A 492 -20.65 26.99 -8.64
CA LEU A 492 -19.37 27.54 -8.16
C LEU A 492 -18.19 26.93 -8.94
N MET A 493 -18.17 25.62 -9.13
CA MET A 493 -17.10 24.94 -9.84
C MET A 493 -17.07 25.33 -11.33
N ALA A 494 -18.24 25.50 -11.96
CA ALA A 494 -18.34 26.01 -13.34
C ALA A 494 -17.80 27.45 -13.44
N ALA A 495 -18.19 28.34 -12.56
CA ALA A 495 -17.72 29.72 -12.51
C ALA A 495 -16.19 29.81 -12.33
N LEU A 496 -15.62 29.04 -11.40
CA LEU A 496 -14.18 28.96 -11.15
C LEU A 496 -13.41 28.35 -12.34
N THR A 497 -14.04 27.46 -13.09
CA THR A 497 -13.45 26.85 -14.29
C THR A 497 -13.45 27.81 -15.45
N VAL A 498 -14.57 28.50 -15.71
CA VAL A 498 -14.70 29.49 -16.79
C VAL A 498 -13.74 30.67 -16.60
N THR A 499 -13.53 31.09 -15.36
CA THR A 499 -12.60 32.19 -15.02
C THR A 499 -11.14 31.78 -14.99
N GLY A 500 -10.82 30.48 -15.10
CA GLY A 500 -9.45 29.95 -14.94
C GLY A 500 -8.87 30.07 -13.51
N THR A 501 -9.63 30.66 -12.58
CA THR A 501 -9.17 30.93 -11.20
C THR A 501 -9.08 29.67 -10.34
N ARG A 502 -9.82 28.62 -10.70
CA ARG A 502 -9.79 27.33 -9.99
C ARG A 502 -8.38 26.74 -9.91
N THR A 503 -7.68 26.70 -11.03
CA THR A 503 -6.31 26.14 -11.11
C THR A 503 -5.33 27.00 -10.35
N ALA A 504 -5.40 28.33 -10.49
CA ALA A 504 -4.54 29.25 -9.77
C ALA A 504 -4.75 29.20 -8.25
N LEU A 505 -6.02 29.13 -7.78
CA LEU A 505 -6.35 29.02 -6.39
C LEU A 505 -5.87 27.68 -5.80
N SER A 506 -6.11 26.57 -6.50
CA SER A 506 -5.62 25.25 -6.08
C SER A 506 -4.10 25.20 -5.96
N ARG A 507 -3.37 25.80 -6.91
CA ARG A 507 -1.90 25.89 -6.87
C ARG A 507 -1.42 26.74 -5.71
N ALA A 508 -2.04 27.89 -5.48
CA ALA A 508 -1.69 28.78 -4.37
C ALA A 508 -1.95 28.12 -3.01
N VAL A 509 -3.06 27.37 -2.87
CA VAL A 509 -3.36 26.60 -1.66
C VAL A 509 -2.33 25.50 -1.46
N SER A 510 -2.00 24.70 -2.48
CA SER A 510 -0.98 23.66 -2.41
C SER A 510 0.39 24.22 -2.02
N MET A 511 0.84 25.28 -2.68
CA MET A 511 2.11 25.95 -2.34
C MET A 511 2.09 26.47 -0.89
N ARG A 512 1.00 27.11 -0.47
CA ARG A 512 0.88 27.63 0.92
C ARG A 512 0.92 26.49 1.94
N THR A 513 0.25 25.37 1.66
CA THR A 513 0.26 24.18 2.53
C THR A 513 1.67 23.63 2.63
N MET A 514 2.35 23.44 1.50
CA MET A 514 3.72 22.93 1.48
C MET A 514 4.72 23.84 2.21
N LEU A 515 4.61 25.15 2.04
CA LEU A 515 5.47 26.11 2.73
C LEU A 515 5.19 26.23 4.25
N ARG A 516 3.97 25.90 4.70
CA ARG A 516 3.58 26.00 6.11
C ARG A 516 3.66 24.70 6.89
N HIS A 517 3.47 23.59 6.21
CA HIS A 517 3.46 22.26 6.79
C HIS A 517 4.37 21.36 5.95
N PRO A 518 5.70 21.50 6.05
CA PRO A 518 6.62 20.61 5.40
C PRO A 518 6.42 19.21 5.99
N MET A 519 5.54 18.45 5.35
CA MET A 519 5.39 17.02 5.55
C MET A 519 6.61 16.32 4.95
N ALA A 520 6.80 15.08 5.24
CA ALA A 520 8.01 14.35 5.02
C ALA A 520 8.66 14.53 3.64
N PHE A 521 7.95 14.39 2.53
CA PHE A 521 8.51 14.66 1.20
C PHE A 521 8.69 16.16 0.95
N GLU A 522 7.82 16.98 1.47
CA GLU A 522 7.93 18.43 1.38
C GLU A 522 9.04 19.00 2.28
N ALA A 523 9.38 18.28 3.35
CA ALA A 523 10.54 18.62 4.17
C ALA A 523 11.86 18.34 3.48
N PHE A 524 11.85 17.50 2.46
CA PHE A 524 13.06 17.15 1.73
C PHE A 524 13.22 18.07 0.54
N ASN A 525 14.21 18.92 0.63
CA ASN A 525 14.72 19.55 -0.58
C ASN A 525 15.12 18.44 -1.53
N ALA A 526 14.28 18.14 -2.51
CA ALA A 526 14.68 17.25 -3.59
C ALA A 526 16.04 17.74 -4.10
N PRO A 527 16.98 16.87 -4.46
CA PRO A 527 18.32 17.26 -4.91
C PRO A 527 18.29 17.93 -6.29
N MET A 528 17.53 19.01 -6.38
CA MET A 528 17.44 19.91 -7.51
C MET A 528 17.50 21.37 -7.02
N PRO A 529 17.89 22.34 -7.86
CA PRO A 529 17.93 23.73 -7.48
C PRO A 529 16.58 24.22 -6.91
N TYR A 530 16.62 24.93 -5.79
CA TYR A 530 15.40 25.41 -5.11
C TYR A 530 14.48 26.23 -6.02
N ALA A 531 15.07 27.07 -6.90
CA ALA A 531 14.30 27.83 -7.87
C ALA A 531 13.53 26.94 -8.85
N GLU A 532 14.09 25.82 -9.25
CA GLU A 532 13.43 24.82 -10.11
C GLU A 532 12.30 24.11 -9.36
N GLN A 533 12.51 23.72 -8.11
CA GLN A 533 11.45 23.16 -7.26
C GLN A 533 10.25 24.11 -7.22
N ILE A 534 10.47 25.36 -6.84
CA ILE A 534 9.41 26.37 -6.76
C ILE A 534 8.71 26.55 -8.11
N LEU A 535 9.45 26.57 -9.21
CA LEU A 535 8.87 26.71 -10.56
C LEU A 535 7.97 25.52 -10.93
N ARG A 536 8.43 24.29 -10.67
CA ARG A 536 7.64 23.07 -10.95
C ARG A 536 6.39 23.00 -10.05
N MET A 537 6.53 23.34 -8.78
CA MET A 537 5.40 23.40 -7.84
C MET A 537 4.40 24.50 -8.22
N ALA A 538 4.87 25.66 -8.68
CA ALA A 538 4.00 26.70 -9.20
C ALA A 538 3.23 26.27 -10.47
N ARG A 539 3.77 25.34 -11.24
CA ARG A 539 3.09 24.68 -12.37
C ARG A 539 2.13 23.57 -11.91
N GLY A 540 2.17 23.19 -10.64
CA GLY A 540 1.25 22.26 -10.01
C GLY A 540 1.83 20.89 -9.65
N ALA A 541 3.13 20.66 -9.87
CA ALA A 541 3.78 19.43 -9.39
C ALA A 541 3.68 19.36 -7.86
N THR A 542 3.45 18.17 -7.35
CA THR A 542 3.55 17.89 -5.91
C THR A 542 5.00 17.58 -5.56
N SER A 543 5.34 17.59 -4.27
CA SER A 543 6.66 17.14 -3.80
C SER A 543 6.95 15.69 -4.22
N THR A 544 6.00 14.79 -4.07
CA THR A 544 6.11 13.41 -4.59
C THR A 544 6.35 13.39 -6.10
N GLY A 545 5.69 14.29 -6.87
CA GLY A 545 5.90 14.42 -8.32
C GLY A 545 7.31 14.89 -8.70
N LEU A 546 7.98 15.68 -7.85
CA LEU A 546 9.39 16.01 -8.06
C LEU A 546 10.28 14.76 -7.87
N TRP A 547 9.98 13.95 -6.87
CA TRP A 547 10.72 12.72 -6.61
C TRP A 547 10.52 11.66 -7.70
N THR A 548 9.31 11.52 -8.25
CA THR A 548 9.06 10.58 -9.37
C THR A 548 9.89 10.94 -10.61
N GLN A 549 9.98 12.22 -10.93
CA GLN A 549 10.80 12.69 -12.04
C GLN A 549 12.28 12.37 -11.81
N LEU A 550 12.80 12.73 -10.63
CA LEU A 550 14.20 12.48 -10.28
C LEU A 550 14.55 10.99 -10.28
N PHE A 551 13.62 10.14 -9.81
CA PHE A 551 13.81 8.71 -9.80
C PHE A 551 13.96 8.15 -11.23
N LEU A 552 13.10 8.58 -12.15
CA LEU A 552 13.17 8.15 -13.55
C LEU A 552 14.42 8.66 -14.26
N ASP A 553 14.86 9.86 -13.95
CA ASP A 553 16.04 10.49 -14.57
C ASP A 553 17.37 10.03 -13.96
N GLY A 554 17.34 9.40 -12.80
CA GLY A 554 18.55 8.97 -12.08
C GLY A 554 19.39 10.12 -11.53
N THR A 555 18.82 11.32 -11.34
CA THR A 555 19.59 12.53 -10.99
C THR A 555 19.99 12.65 -9.51
N TRP A 556 19.67 11.69 -8.68
CA TRP A 556 19.90 11.74 -7.22
C TRP A 556 20.80 10.61 -6.69
N GLY A 557 21.82 10.27 -7.48
CA GLY A 557 22.93 9.42 -7.07
C GLY A 557 22.93 8.02 -7.65
N ALA A 558 21.97 7.65 -8.49
CA ALA A 558 21.99 6.40 -9.23
C ALA A 558 21.84 6.67 -10.73
N GLU A 559 22.46 5.82 -11.54
CA GLU A 559 22.08 5.71 -12.95
C GLU A 559 20.59 5.37 -13.05
N PRO A 560 19.91 5.71 -14.16
CA PRO A 560 18.54 5.28 -14.38
C PRO A 560 18.39 3.80 -14.09
N VAL A 561 17.50 3.45 -13.16
CA VAL A 561 17.37 2.06 -12.69
C VAL A 561 16.92 1.15 -13.84
N VAL A 562 16.13 1.71 -14.76
CA VAL A 562 15.84 1.10 -16.05
C VAL A 562 16.14 2.12 -17.16
N PRO A 563 17.15 1.89 -17.99
CA PRO A 563 17.53 2.81 -19.05
C PRO A 563 16.45 2.90 -20.12
N MET A 564 16.38 4.05 -20.78
CA MET A 564 15.62 4.21 -22.03
C MET A 564 16.24 3.30 -23.10
N SER A 565 15.42 2.83 -24.03
CA SER A 565 15.85 1.99 -25.16
C SER A 565 16.79 2.72 -26.10
#